data_8ebc47fac664720c16f46bd05b6c046a
#
_entry.id   8ebc47fac664720c16f46bd05b6c046a
#
_cell.length_a   1.000
_cell.length_b   1.000
_cell.length_c   1.000
_cell.angle_alpha   90.00
_cell.angle_beta   90.00
_cell.angle_gamma   90.00
#
_symmetry.space_group_name_H-M   'P 1'
#
loop_
_entity.id
_entity.type
_entity.pdbx_description
1 polymer ?
#
loop_
_entity_poly.entity_id
_entity_poly.type
_entity_poly.pdbx_seq_one_letter_code
_entity_poly.pdbx_strand_id
1 'polypeptide(L)' 'MNNATVERIEIKLRGENVYDVYVNKKHIGYAGSYLSALNVVKNYIEREDNDNV' A
#
# COMPACT_ATOMS: atom_id res chain seq x y z
N MET A 1 -0.35 -16.74 13.03
CA MET A 1 -0.64 -15.88 12.92
C MET A 1 0.03 -15.08 12.37
N ASN A 2 0.00 -14.49 11.79
CA ASN A 2 0.71 -13.75 11.33
C ASN A 2 0.21 -12.69 10.98
N ASN A 3 0.41 -11.87 11.19
CA ASN A 3 -0.05 -10.76 10.92
C ASN A 3 0.76 -9.95 10.26
N ALA A 4 0.41 -9.28 9.32
CA ALA A 4 1.21 -8.31 8.67
C ALA A 4 1.38 -7.18 9.61
N THR A 5 2.55 -6.92 10.00
CA THR A 5 2.83 -5.79 10.87
C THR A 5 3.17 -4.62 9.98
N VAL A 6 2.30 -3.64 9.95
CA VAL A 6 2.53 -2.45 9.14
C VAL A 6 3.19 -1.40 10.02
N GLU A 7 4.46 -1.15 9.76
CA GLU A 7 5.21 -0.17 10.54
C GLU A 7 5.38 1.13 9.81
N ARG A 8 5.31 1.12 8.50
CA ARG A 8 5.57 2.33 7.74
C ARG A 8 4.83 2.28 6.42
N ILE A 9 4.15 3.35 6.12
CA ILE A 9 3.45 3.48 4.85
C ILE A 9 3.99 4.74 4.20
N GLU A 10 4.38 4.63 2.93
CA GLU A 10 4.86 5.79 2.18
C GLU A 10 4.12 5.89 0.87
N ILE A 11 3.70 7.08 0.52
CA ILE A 11 3.09 7.35 -0.76
C ILE A 11 3.91 8.46 -1.38
N LYS A 12 4.58 8.16 -2.48
CA LYS A 12 5.50 9.09 -3.10
C LYS A 12 5.02 9.47 -4.48
N LEU A 13 5.00 10.76 -4.76
CA LEU A 13 4.62 11.25 -6.06
C LEU A 13 5.79 11.04 -7.00
N ARG A 14 5.57 10.24 -8.04
CA ARG A 14 6.64 9.94 -8.96
C ARG A 14 6.61 10.85 -10.18
N GLY A 15 5.47 11.17 -10.69
CA GLY A 15 5.33 12.02 -11.85
C GLY A 15 4.20 12.97 -11.63
N GLU A 16 3.53 13.38 -12.68
CA GLU A 16 2.46 14.33 -12.52
C GLU A 16 1.28 13.74 -11.81
N ASN A 17 0.95 12.51 -12.11
CA ASN A 17 -0.20 11.90 -11.51
C ASN A 17 0.06 10.45 -11.17
N VAL A 18 1.26 10.13 -10.78
CA VAL A 18 1.59 8.75 -10.43
C VAL A 18 2.12 8.74 -9.01
N TYR A 19 1.44 8.01 -8.16
CA TYR A 19 1.83 7.88 -6.75
C TYR A 19 2.26 6.45 -6.52
N ASP A 20 3.51 6.27 -6.13
CA ASP A 20 4.01 4.95 -5.78
C ASP A 20 3.70 4.68 -4.32
N VAL A 21 3.29 3.48 -4.02
CA VAL A 21 2.89 3.11 -2.67
C VAL A 21 3.85 2.07 -2.12
N TYR A 22 4.34 2.34 -0.92
CA TYR A 22 5.27 1.44 -0.25
C TYR A 22 4.72 1.09 1.13
N VAL A 23 4.88 -0.16 1.51
CA VAL A 23 4.56 -0.58 2.87
C VAL A 23 5.80 -1.28 3.40
N ASN A 24 6.29 -0.79 4.53
CA ASN A 24 7.50 -1.31 5.15
C ASN A 24 8.66 -1.32 4.16
N LYS A 25 8.74 -0.24 3.36
CA LYS A 25 9.81 -0.06 2.38
C LYS A 25 9.70 -0.98 1.17
N LYS A 26 8.60 -1.69 1.05
CA LYS A 26 8.39 -2.56 -0.09
C LYS A 26 7.39 -1.90 -1.02
N HIS A 27 7.73 -1.79 -2.29
CA HIS A 27 6.84 -1.20 -3.29
C HIS A 27 5.69 -2.16 -3.56
N ILE A 28 4.47 -1.75 -3.26
CA ILE A 28 3.33 -2.64 -3.39
C ILE A 28 2.42 -2.26 -4.55
N GLY A 29 2.56 -1.07 -5.11
CA GLY A 29 1.72 -0.69 -6.22
C GLY A 29 1.82 0.79 -6.52
N TYR A 30 0.94 1.26 -7.38
CA TYR A 30 0.91 2.67 -7.71
C TYR A 30 -0.53 3.05 -8.04
N ALA A 31 -0.79 4.33 -8.10
CA ALA A 31 -2.13 4.82 -8.37
C ALA A 31 -2.06 6.18 -9.04
N GLY A 32 -3.17 6.59 -9.62
CA GLY A 32 -3.24 7.84 -10.34
C GLY A 32 -3.69 9.02 -9.49
N SER A 33 -4.01 8.80 -8.24
CA SER A 33 -4.39 9.87 -7.34
C SER A 33 -4.05 9.45 -5.93
N TYR A 34 -4.02 10.42 -5.04
CA TYR A 34 -3.70 10.14 -3.65
C TYR A 34 -4.77 9.24 -3.02
N LEU A 35 -6.03 9.52 -3.31
CA LEU A 35 -7.10 8.68 -2.78
C LEU A 35 -7.00 7.26 -3.26
N SER A 36 -6.69 7.08 -4.54
CA SER A 36 -6.52 5.74 -5.06
C SER A 36 -5.32 5.05 -4.42
N ALA A 37 -4.28 5.81 -4.13
CA ALA A 37 -3.11 5.25 -3.46
C ALA A 37 -3.48 4.75 -2.06
N LEU A 38 -4.33 5.47 -1.36
CA LEU A 38 -4.79 5.02 -0.06
C LEU A 38 -5.58 3.73 -0.19
N ASN A 39 -6.33 3.58 -1.27
CA ASN A 39 -7.04 2.33 -1.50
C ASN A 39 -6.08 1.17 -1.76
N VAL A 40 -4.98 1.44 -2.43
CA VAL A 40 -3.98 0.41 -2.65
C VAL A 40 -3.47 -0.11 -1.31
N VAL A 41 -3.19 0.81 -0.37
CA VAL A 41 -2.74 0.41 0.95
C VAL A 41 -3.80 -0.39 1.67
N LYS A 42 -5.03 0.09 1.62
CA LYS A 42 -6.13 -0.59 2.30
C LYS A 42 -6.29 -2.01 1.78
N ASN A 43 -6.29 -2.16 0.46
CA ASN A 43 -6.47 -3.47 -0.13
C ASN A 43 -5.32 -4.40 0.20
N TYR A 44 -4.12 -3.84 0.24
CA TYR A 44 -2.95 -4.64 0.57
C TYR A 44 -3.07 -5.20 1.99
N ILE A 45 -3.44 -4.34 2.92
CA ILE A 45 -3.55 -4.75 4.31
C ILE A 45 -4.65 -5.78 4.50
N GLU A 46 -5.79 -5.54 3.85
CA GLU A 46 -6.90 -6.47 3.96
C GLU A 46 -6.56 -7.84 3.36
N ARG A 47 -5.80 -7.82 2.28
CA ARG A 47 -5.43 -9.05 1.64
C ARG A 47 -4.46 -9.85 2.50
N GLU A 48 -3.54 -9.16 3.15
CA GLU A 48 -2.60 -9.85 4.02
C GLU A 48 -3.31 -10.47 5.21
N ASP A 49 -4.30 -9.77 5.74
CA ASP A 49 -5.04 -10.30 6.85
C ASP A 49 -5.84 -11.51 6.45
N ASN A 50 -6.38 -11.50 5.24
CA ASN A 50 -7.22 -12.59 4.81
C ASN A 50 -6.47 -13.82 4.41
N ASP A 51 -5.18 -13.65 4.15
CA ASP A 51 -4.38 -14.75 3.72
C ASP A 51 -4.25 -15.83 4.74
N ASN A 52 -4.55 -15.55 5.95
CA ASN A 52 -4.40 -16.51 6.99
C ASN A 52 -5.65 -17.19 7.37
N VAL A 53 -6.66 -17.05 6.64
CA VAL A 53 -7.93 -17.64 7.01
C VAL A 53 -8.00 -19.12 6.74
#